data_ac8c6f5e221dc5f0f3e57f8fd650be6b
#
_entry.id   ac8c6f5e221dc5f0f3e57f8fd650be6b
#
_cell.length_a   1.000
_cell.length_b   1.000
_cell.length_c   1.000
_cell.angle_alpha   90.00
_cell.angle_beta   90.00
_cell.angle_gamma   90.00
#
_symmetry.space_group_name_H-M   'P 1'
#
loop_
_entity.id
_entity.type
_entity.pdbx_description
1 polymer ?
#
loop_
_entity_poly.entity_id
_entity_poly.type
_entity_poly.pdbx_seq_one_letter_code
_entity_poly.pdbx_strand_id
1 'polypeptide(L)'
;MFKPISTPIPRHRLFFALFPPPLVARRIAHWAERYGPHAAFVRADRLHVTLDILDDHEAFPRDIAERLIEVGASIAADPFMIELDQVSCGGGTIALRPRLKNQGLQRLAGRIVSARADADIAGRQGYRFNPHLTLLYREGRPFSETVTPFAWQVTEFTLVHSLLGHTRHVPLGSWPLTGGNPDQYALL
;
A
#
# COMPACT_ATOMS: atom_id res chain seq x y z
N MET A 1 -0.86 -43.93 6.86
CA MET A 1 -1.03 -43.26 5.55
C MET A 1 -0.81 -41.76 5.77
N PHE A 2 0.42 -41.27 5.52
CA PHE A 2 0.76 -39.84 5.72
C PHE A 2 0.17 -39.04 4.55
N LYS A 3 -0.73 -38.07 4.86
CA LYS A 3 -1.14 -37.07 3.88
C LYS A 3 0.12 -36.23 3.53
N PRO A 4 0.47 -36.08 2.26
CA PRO A 4 1.56 -35.17 1.89
C PRO A 4 1.17 -33.76 2.32
N ILE A 5 2.03 -33.10 3.09
CA ILE A 5 1.92 -31.67 3.41
C ILE A 5 2.21 -30.95 2.08
N SER A 6 1.14 -30.56 1.40
CA SER A 6 1.25 -29.70 0.23
C SER A 6 1.80 -28.35 0.70
N THR A 7 3.06 -28.08 0.43
CA THR A 7 3.63 -26.75 0.64
C THR A 7 2.81 -25.78 -0.21
N PRO A 8 2.23 -24.72 0.36
CA PRO A 8 1.47 -23.75 -0.43
C PRO A 8 2.38 -23.17 -1.52
N ILE A 9 1.93 -23.22 -2.77
CA ILE A 9 2.64 -22.61 -3.88
C ILE A 9 2.75 -21.10 -3.55
N PRO A 10 3.98 -20.53 -3.53
CA PRO A 10 4.16 -19.12 -3.26
C PRO A 10 3.39 -18.30 -4.30
N ARG A 11 2.63 -17.32 -3.86
CA ARG A 11 1.89 -16.43 -4.76
C ARG A 11 2.56 -15.07 -4.85
N HIS A 12 2.60 -14.55 -6.06
CA HIS A 12 3.19 -13.26 -6.39
C HIS A 12 2.10 -12.20 -6.46
N ARG A 13 2.27 -11.11 -5.71
CA ARG A 13 1.35 -9.98 -5.67
C ARG A 13 2.06 -8.71 -6.10
N LEU A 14 1.46 -7.97 -7.00
CA LEU A 14 1.92 -6.64 -7.40
C LEU A 14 0.94 -5.58 -6.86
N PHE A 15 1.48 -4.51 -6.30
CA PHE A 15 0.68 -3.40 -5.80
C PHE A 15 1.48 -2.09 -5.76
N PHE A 16 0.78 -0.97 -5.92
CA PHE A 16 1.34 0.35 -5.66
C PHE A 16 1.10 0.76 -4.22
N ALA A 17 2.09 1.38 -3.60
CA ALA A 17 2.04 1.74 -2.18
C ALA A 17 2.78 3.03 -1.84
N LEU A 18 2.39 3.61 -0.70
CA LEU A 18 3.13 4.65 0.01
C LEU A 18 3.77 4.06 1.25
N PHE A 19 5.03 4.38 1.46
CA PHE A 19 5.75 4.01 2.68
C PHE A 19 5.94 5.24 3.56
N PRO A 20 5.69 5.15 4.88
CA PRO A 20 6.07 6.22 5.78
C PRO A 20 7.60 6.35 5.84
N PRO A 21 8.16 7.56 6.02
CA PRO A 21 9.59 7.74 6.26
C PRO A 21 10.08 6.86 7.41
N PRO A 22 11.34 6.39 7.41
CA PRO A 22 11.84 5.42 8.39
C PRO A 22 11.62 5.83 9.86
N LEU A 23 11.72 7.11 10.19
CA LEU A 23 11.45 7.62 11.54
C LEU A 23 9.96 7.49 11.91
N VAL A 24 9.07 7.83 10.99
CA VAL A 24 7.62 7.72 11.18
C VAL A 24 7.23 6.24 11.29
N ALA A 25 7.77 5.38 10.42
CA ALA A 25 7.53 3.94 10.45
C ALA A 25 7.91 3.32 11.81
N ARG A 26 9.10 3.67 12.35
CA ARG A 26 9.53 3.21 13.70
C ARG A 26 8.61 3.71 14.80
N ARG A 27 8.19 4.98 14.76
CA ARG A 27 7.24 5.53 15.74
C ARG A 27 5.89 4.80 15.69
N ILE A 28 5.37 4.52 14.50
CA ILE A 28 4.14 3.74 14.31
C ILE A 28 4.30 2.32 14.84
N ALA A 29 5.39 1.63 14.50
CA ALA A 29 5.65 0.27 14.96
C ALA A 29 5.73 0.19 16.50
N HIS A 30 6.49 1.09 17.13
CA HIS A 30 6.56 1.17 18.58
C HIS A 30 5.21 1.49 19.23
N TRP A 31 4.45 2.43 18.64
CA TRP A 31 3.12 2.75 19.13
C TRP A 31 2.17 1.55 19.06
N ALA A 32 2.31 0.70 18.05
CA ALA A 32 1.47 -0.49 17.86
C ALA A 32 1.68 -1.56 18.94
N GLU A 33 2.84 -1.60 19.63
CA GLU A 33 3.17 -2.57 20.69
C GLU A 33 2.16 -2.57 21.85
N ARG A 34 1.38 -1.48 22.02
CA ARG A 34 0.30 -1.39 23.01
C ARG A 34 -0.80 -2.44 22.81
N TYR A 35 -0.92 -3.04 21.64
CA TYR A 35 -1.90 -4.06 21.34
C TYR A 35 -1.50 -5.46 21.80
N GLY A 36 -0.37 -5.57 22.51
CA GLY A 36 0.04 -6.75 23.28
C GLY A 36 1.07 -7.65 22.59
N PRO A 37 1.84 -8.42 23.40
CA PRO A 37 3.04 -9.12 22.93
C PRO A 37 2.78 -10.32 22.01
N HIS A 38 1.55 -10.79 21.87
CA HIS A 38 1.20 -11.97 21.07
C HIS A 38 0.60 -11.64 19.69
N ALA A 39 0.68 -10.38 19.26
CA ALA A 39 0.17 -9.96 17.98
C ALA A 39 1.19 -10.18 16.87
N ALA A 40 0.71 -10.56 15.68
CA ALA A 40 1.55 -10.64 14.48
C ALA A 40 1.75 -9.25 13.88
N PHE A 41 2.70 -8.49 14.41
CA PHE A 41 2.99 -7.12 13.99
C PHE A 41 3.59 -7.07 12.58
N VAL A 42 3.17 -6.06 11.83
CA VAL A 42 3.85 -5.68 10.59
C VAL A 42 5.14 -4.94 10.95
N ARG A 43 6.26 -5.40 10.42
CA ARG A 43 7.57 -4.76 10.65
C ARG A 43 7.57 -3.33 10.12
N ALA A 44 8.35 -2.45 10.75
CA ALA A 44 8.43 -1.04 10.39
C ALA A 44 8.77 -0.81 8.90
N ASP A 45 9.68 -1.60 8.34
CA ASP A 45 10.10 -1.56 6.93
C ASP A 45 9.05 -2.07 5.94
N ARG A 46 7.92 -2.58 6.42
CA ARG A 46 6.80 -3.10 5.62
C ARG A 46 5.49 -2.37 5.86
N LEU A 47 5.48 -1.40 6.76
CA LEU A 47 4.31 -0.53 6.97
C LEU A 47 4.07 0.29 5.69
N HIS A 48 2.87 0.20 5.14
CA HIS A 48 2.52 0.89 3.90
C HIS A 48 1.03 1.17 3.79
N VAL A 49 0.67 2.12 2.93
CA VAL A 49 -0.70 2.35 2.48
C VAL A 49 -0.80 1.88 1.04
N THR A 50 -1.63 0.89 0.76
CA THR A 50 -1.87 0.40 -0.60
C THR A 50 -2.70 1.40 -1.40
N LEU A 51 -2.24 1.74 -2.61
CA LEU A 51 -2.93 2.64 -3.55
C LEU A 51 -3.76 1.87 -4.56
N ASP A 52 -3.18 0.82 -5.15
CA ASP A 52 -3.81 -0.09 -6.10
C ASP A 52 -3.15 -1.47 -6.00
N ILE A 53 -3.90 -2.53 -6.31
CA ILE A 53 -3.44 -3.91 -6.11
C ILE A 53 -4.02 -4.81 -7.20
N LEU A 54 -3.22 -5.76 -7.68
CA LEU A 54 -3.61 -6.76 -8.65
C LEU A 54 -3.98 -8.08 -7.99
N ASP A 55 -4.61 -8.97 -8.74
CA ASP A 55 -4.82 -10.34 -8.32
C ASP A 55 -3.49 -11.09 -8.12
N ASP A 56 -3.53 -12.17 -7.34
CA ASP A 56 -2.34 -12.95 -7.02
C ASP A 56 -2.02 -13.92 -8.15
N HIS A 57 -0.76 -14.02 -8.53
CA HIS A 57 -0.25 -14.91 -9.57
C HIS A 57 0.52 -16.09 -8.97
N GLU A 58 0.46 -17.26 -9.60
CA GLU A 58 1.21 -18.45 -9.19
C GLU A 58 2.71 -18.34 -9.58
N ALA A 59 3.02 -17.62 -10.65
CA ALA A 59 4.37 -17.27 -11.06
C ALA A 59 4.55 -15.75 -11.11
N PHE A 60 5.79 -15.27 -11.05
CA PHE A 60 6.07 -13.84 -11.18
C PHE A 60 5.64 -13.33 -12.56
N PRO A 61 4.65 -12.42 -12.64
CA PRO A 61 4.11 -11.95 -13.91
C PRO A 61 5.00 -10.84 -14.49
N ARG A 62 6.11 -11.24 -15.13
CA ARG A 62 7.15 -10.33 -15.64
C ARG A 62 6.59 -9.25 -16.57
N ASP A 63 5.82 -9.65 -17.57
CA ASP A 63 5.28 -8.71 -18.57
C ASP A 63 4.33 -7.67 -17.93
N ILE A 64 3.52 -8.10 -16.96
CA ILE A 64 2.66 -7.19 -16.19
C ILE A 64 3.52 -6.26 -15.34
N ALA A 65 4.56 -6.77 -14.69
CA ALA A 65 5.44 -5.96 -13.86
C ALA A 65 6.17 -4.88 -14.67
N GLU A 66 6.68 -5.20 -15.85
CA GLU A 66 7.34 -4.27 -16.77
C GLU A 66 6.37 -3.16 -17.23
N ARG A 67 5.16 -3.51 -17.62
CA ARG A 67 4.12 -2.53 -17.99
C ARG A 67 3.66 -1.68 -16.80
N LEU A 68 3.60 -2.23 -15.58
CA LEU A 68 3.31 -1.44 -14.39
C LEU A 68 4.45 -0.46 -14.02
N ILE A 69 5.69 -0.77 -14.36
CA ILE A 69 6.81 0.18 -14.24
C ILE A 69 6.59 1.37 -15.17
N GLU A 70 6.17 1.14 -16.42
CA GLU A 70 5.82 2.19 -17.38
C GLU A 70 4.62 3.02 -16.89
N VAL A 71 3.59 2.36 -16.37
CA VAL A 71 2.45 3.03 -15.71
C VAL A 71 2.94 3.94 -14.60
N GLY A 72 3.78 3.45 -13.69
CA GLY A 72 4.33 4.26 -12.60
C GLY A 72 5.10 5.48 -13.11
N ALA A 73 5.91 5.31 -14.16
CA ALA A 73 6.69 6.38 -14.77
C ALA A 73 5.83 7.45 -15.48
N SER A 74 4.61 7.11 -15.90
CA SER A 74 3.69 8.06 -16.54
C SER A 74 2.91 8.92 -15.53
N ILE A 75 2.95 8.61 -14.24
CA ILE A 75 2.17 9.32 -13.23
C ILE A 75 2.85 10.62 -12.81
N ALA A 76 2.20 11.74 -13.09
CA ALA A 76 2.56 13.04 -12.54
C ALA A 76 1.59 13.42 -11.41
N ALA A 77 2.11 13.76 -10.23
CA ALA A 77 1.30 14.21 -9.10
C ALA A 77 2.10 15.12 -8.17
N ASP A 78 1.39 15.98 -7.45
CA ASP A 78 1.99 16.86 -6.45
C ASP A 78 2.26 16.10 -5.13
N PRO A 79 3.31 16.46 -4.39
CA PRO A 79 3.46 16.04 -3.01
C PRO A 79 2.26 16.48 -2.17
N PHE A 80 1.89 15.67 -1.17
CA PHE A 80 0.78 15.99 -0.28
C PHE A 80 1.04 15.46 1.13
N MET A 81 0.35 16.05 2.11
CA MET A 81 0.35 15.55 3.49
C MET A 81 -0.65 14.41 3.64
N ILE A 82 -0.22 13.33 4.29
CA ILE A 82 -1.12 12.29 4.80
C ILE A 82 -1.14 12.34 6.32
N GLU A 83 -2.31 12.14 6.89
CA GLU A 83 -2.53 12.02 8.33
C GLU A 83 -3.34 10.76 8.60
N LEU A 84 -2.82 9.91 9.48
CA LEU A 84 -3.51 8.71 9.97
C LEU A 84 -3.86 8.94 11.44
N ASP A 85 -5.10 9.34 11.71
CA ASP A 85 -5.60 9.82 13.00
C ASP A 85 -6.72 8.94 13.59
N GLN A 86 -6.97 7.80 12.96
CA GLN A 86 -7.92 6.80 13.42
C GLN A 86 -7.29 5.42 13.42
N VAL A 87 -7.47 4.67 14.49
CA VAL A 87 -7.17 3.23 14.53
C VAL A 87 -8.47 2.45 14.53
N SER A 88 -8.52 1.38 13.77
CA SER A 88 -9.68 0.49 13.73
C SER A 88 -9.29 -0.98 13.71
N CYS A 89 -10.13 -1.79 14.31
CA CYS A 89 -10.08 -3.25 14.23
C CYS A 89 -11.27 -3.75 13.41
N GLY A 90 -11.01 -4.61 12.45
CA GLY A 90 -12.02 -5.25 11.62
C GLY A 90 -11.38 -6.20 10.61
N GLY A 91 -12.09 -7.28 10.23
CA GLY A 91 -11.61 -8.24 9.25
C GLY A 91 -10.27 -8.90 9.60
N GLY A 92 -9.98 -9.15 10.88
CA GLY A 92 -8.75 -9.81 11.33
C GLY A 92 -7.50 -8.91 11.33
N THR A 93 -7.67 -7.58 11.24
CA THR A 93 -6.56 -6.62 11.25
C THR A 93 -6.81 -5.45 12.18
N ILE A 94 -5.74 -4.89 12.75
CA ILE A 94 -5.74 -3.55 13.34
C ILE A 94 -4.94 -2.64 12.40
N ALA A 95 -5.54 -1.52 12.00
CA ALA A 95 -4.97 -0.62 11.02
C ALA A 95 -5.19 0.85 11.39
N LEU A 96 -4.23 1.70 11.04
CA LEU A 96 -4.37 3.14 11.02
C LEU A 96 -5.05 3.59 9.73
N ARG A 97 -5.89 4.64 9.84
CA ARG A 97 -6.65 5.21 8.72
C ARG A 97 -6.71 6.73 8.81
N PRO A 98 -6.84 7.42 7.70
CA PRO A 98 -7.26 8.81 7.74
C PRO A 98 -8.76 8.85 8.13
N ARG A 99 -9.12 9.65 9.14
CA ARG A 99 -10.52 9.86 9.54
C ARG A 99 -11.29 10.68 8.51
N LEU A 100 -10.62 11.64 7.91
CA LEU A 100 -11.16 12.46 6.84
C LEU A 100 -10.61 12.03 5.47
N LYS A 101 -11.40 12.25 4.44
CA LYS A 101 -11.00 11.94 3.06
C LYS A 101 -9.82 12.82 2.65
N ASN A 102 -8.67 12.20 2.40
CA ASN A 102 -7.47 12.88 1.91
C ASN A 102 -7.52 13.00 0.38
N GLN A 103 -7.62 14.23 -0.13
CA GLN A 103 -7.75 14.46 -1.56
C GLN A 103 -6.51 14.10 -2.36
N GLY A 104 -5.29 14.36 -1.84
CA GLY A 104 -4.03 13.98 -2.49
C GLY A 104 -3.95 12.48 -2.70
N LEU A 105 -4.27 11.74 -1.64
CA LEU A 105 -4.31 10.27 -1.65
C LEU A 105 -5.33 9.72 -2.66
N GLN A 106 -6.54 10.32 -2.71
CA GLN A 106 -7.57 9.91 -3.67
C GLN A 106 -7.17 10.20 -5.12
N ARG A 107 -6.58 11.39 -5.38
CA ARG A 107 -6.11 11.76 -6.72
C ARG A 107 -5.00 10.83 -7.20
N LEU A 108 -3.99 10.56 -6.36
CA LEU A 108 -2.89 9.67 -6.72
C LEU A 108 -3.38 8.26 -7.02
N ALA A 109 -4.19 7.67 -6.15
CA ALA A 109 -4.77 6.35 -6.37
C ALA A 109 -5.64 6.31 -7.64
N GLY A 110 -6.45 7.34 -7.87
CA GLY A 110 -7.27 7.44 -9.09
C GLY A 110 -6.43 7.50 -10.37
N ARG A 111 -5.34 8.28 -10.39
CA ARG A 111 -4.42 8.36 -11.54
C ARG A 111 -3.75 7.00 -11.81
N ILE A 112 -3.28 6.30 -10.78
CA ILE A 112 -2.69 4.97 -10.92
C ILE A 112 -3.69 3.98 -11.50
N VAL A 113 -4.92 3.94 -10.96
CA VAL A 113 -5.98 3.05 -11.44
C VAL A 113 -6.33 3.34 -12.90
N SER A 114 -6.45 4.63 -13.28
CA SER A 114 -6.75 5.04 -14.65
C SER A 114 -5.62 4.63 -15.60
N ALA A 115 -4.37 5.01 -15.32
CA ALA A 115 -3.23 4.68 -16.17
C ALA A 115 -3.01 3.15 -16.29
N ARG A 116 -3.26 2.38 -15.22
CA ARG A 116 -3.23 0.92 -15.29
C ARG A 116 -4.32 0.38 -16.21
N ALA A 117 -5.54 0.93 -16.14
CA ALA A 117 -6.64 0.53 -17.01
C ALA A 117 -6.38 0.90 -18.48
N ASP A 118 -5.84 2.08 -18.75
CA ASP A 118 -5.44 2.53 -20.09
C ASP A 118 -4.33 1.64 -20.69
N ALA A 119 -3.54 1.00 -19.82
CA ALA A 119 -2.56 -0.01 -20.21
C ALA A 119 -3.16 -1.44 -20.30
N ASP A 120 -4.48 -1.62 -20.32
CA ASP A 120 -5.17 -2.93 -20.36
C ASP A 120 -4.68 -3.92 -19.30
N ILE A 121 -4.34 -3.44 -18.09
CA ILE A 121 -3.97 -4.30 -16.97
C ILE A 121 -5.15 -4.40 -16.01
N ALA A 122 -5.66 -5.62 -15.78
CA ALA A 122 -6.75 -5.85 -14.84
C ALA A 122 -6.31 -5.58 -13.39
N GLY A 123 -7.13 -4.84 -12.64
CA GLY A 123 -6.97 -4.72 -11.19
C GLY A 123 -7.59 -5.90 -10.45
N ARG A 124 -7.39 -5.96 -9.13
CA ARG A 124 -7.99 -7.00 -8.29
C ARG A 124 -9.51 -6.92 -8.34
N GLN A 125 -10.15 -8.04 -8.65
CA GLN A 125 -11.60 -8.13 -8.67
C GLN A 125 -12.20 -7.76 -7.30
N GLY A 126 -13.19 -6.86 -7.31
CA GLY A 126 -13.88 -6.41 -6.10
C GLY A 126 -13.08 -5.49 -5.19
N TYR A 127 -11.82 -5.17 -5.50
CA TYR A 127 -11.05 -4.20 -4.73
C TYR A 127 -11.65 -2.80 -4.86
N ARG A 128 -11.80 -2.14 -3.71
CA ARG A 128 -12.19 -0.72 -3.61
C ARG A 128 -11.15 -0.01 -2.79
N PHE A 129 -10.67 1.12 -3.28
CA PHE A 129 -9.70 1.93 -2.59
C PHE A 129 -10.23 2.38 -1.22
N ASN A 130 -9.61 1.87 -0.17
CA ASN A 130 -9.92 2.16 1.21
C ASN A 130 -8.59 2.32 1.96
N PRO A 131 -8.05 3.54 2.04
CA PRO A 131 -6.70 3.77 2.53
C PRO A 131 -6.55 3.36 4.00
N HIS A 132 -5.56 2.51 4.25
CA HIS A 132 -5.19 2.07 5.59
C HIS A 132 -3.74 1.61 5.64
N LEU A 133 -3.14 1.67 6.81
CA LEU A 133 -1.84 1.14 7.12
C LEU A 133 -2.01 0.04 8.18
N THR A 134 -1.82 -1.22 7.76
CA THR A 134 -1.97 -2.37 8.66
C THR A 134 -0.85 -2.40 9.68
N LEU A 135 -1.20 -2.45 10.96
CA LEU A 135 -0.27 -2.53 12.08
C LEU A 135 0.04 -3.98 12.45
N LEU A 136 -1.01 -4.80 12.50
CA LEU A 136 -0.91 -6.18 12.92
C LEU A 136 -2.13 -6.99 12.47
N TYR A 137 -1.97 -8.30 12.47
CA TYR A 137 -3.04 -9.27 12.20
C TYR A 137 -3.50 -9.86 13.53
N ARG A 138 -4.75 -9.63 13.85
CA ARG A 138 -5.39 -10.10 15.08
C ARG A 138 -6.90 -10.15 14.91
N GLU A 139 -7.51 -11.26 15.27
CA GLU A 139 -8.94 -11.34 15.43
C GLU A 139 -9.35 -10.66 16.74
N GLY A 140 -10.50 -10.02 16.75
CA GLY A 140 -11.01 -9.33 17.93
C GLY A 140 -12.33 -8.64 17.66
N ARG A 141 -12.91 -8.07 18.73
CA ARG A 141 -14.12 -7.24 18.57
C ARG A 141 -13.80 -6.01 17.74
N PRO A 142 -14.66 -5.64 16.78
CA PRO A 142 -14.50 -4.41 16.02
C PRO A 142 -14.47 -3.20 16.97
N PHE A 143 -13.56 -2.28 16.68
CA PHE A 143 -13.52 -0.97 17.33
C PHE A 143 -13.00 0.08 16.36
N SER A 144 -13.23 1.34 16.69
CA SER A 144 -12.69 2.49 15.97
C SER A 144 -12.48 3.64 16.94
N GLU A 145 -11.24 4.15 17.01
CA GLU A 145 -10.82 5.18 17.96
C GLU A 145 -10.00 6.25 17.28
N THR A 146 -10.17 7.51 17.70
CA THR A 146 -9.30 8.62 17.27
C THR A 146 -7.98 8.54 18.04
N VAL A 147 -6.88 8.78 17.35
CA VAL A 147 -5.53 8.79 17.93
C VAL A 147 -4.78 10.06 17.54
N THR A 148 -3.70 10.36 18.26
CA THR A 148 -2.77 11.41 17.83
C THR A 148 -2.27 11.10 16.43
N PRO A 149 -2.36 12.05 15.48
CA PRO A 149 -2.03 11.80 14.08
C PRO A 149 -0.58 11.35 13.87
N PHE A 150 -0.42 10.33 13.05
CA PHE A 150 0.84 10.04 12.38
C PHE A 150 0.79 10.72 11.02
N ALA A 151 1.56 11.79 10.87
CA ALA A 151 1.55 12.60 9.66
C ALA A 151 2.93 12.62 9.01
N TRP A 152 2.94 12.65 7.66
CA TRP A 152 4.16 12.87 6.87
C TRP A 152 3.81 13.42 5.50
N GLN A 153 4.78 14.09 4.88
CA GLN A 153 4.67 14.48 3.47
C GLN A 153 4.97 13.28 2.57
N VAL A 154 4.02 12.95 1.72
CA VAL A 154 4.19 11.95 0.67
C VAL A 154 4.92 12.63 -0.49
N THR A 155 6.12 12.15 -0.80
CA THR A 155 6.98 12.68 -1.86
C THR A 155 7.29 11.66 -2.95
N GLU A 156 6.88 10.40 -2.75
CA GLU A 156 7.06 9.32 -3.73
C GLU A 156 6.02 8.22 -3.53
N PHE A 157 5.85 7.39 -4.53
CA PHE A 157 5.10 6.14 -4.46
C PHE A 157 5.90 5.02 -5.12
N THR A 158 5.61 3.76 -4.74
CA THR A 158 6.42 2.60 -5.11
C THR A 158 5.55 1.48 -5.65
N LEU A 159 5.99 0.83 -6.74
CA LEU A 159 5.48 -0.47 -7.17
C LEU A 159 6.22 -1.57 -6.41
N VAL A 160 5.47 -2.46 -5.79
CA VAL A 160 6.00 -3.52 -4.93
C VAL A 160 5.60 -4.89 -5.46
N HIS A 161 6.57 -5.80 -5.50
CA HIS A 161 6.34 -7.23 -5.59
C HIS A 161 6.38 -7.85 -4.19
N SER A 162 5.28 -8.46 -3.77
CA SER A 162 5.19 -9.22 -2.53
C SER A 162 5.12 -10.72 -2.82
N LEU A 163 6.02 -11.48 -2.22
CA LEU A 163 5.97 -12.93 -2.21
C LEU A 163 5.18 -13.37 -0.98
N LEU A 164 3.94 -13.79 -1.20
CA LEU A 164 3.03 -14.19 -0.12
C LEU A 164 3.54 -15.42 0.63
N GLY A 165 3.42 -15.39 1.95
CA GLY A 165 3.94 -16.44 2.82
C GLY A 165 5.43 -16.27 3.20
N HIS A 166 6.21 -15.48 2.47
CA HIS A 166 7.63 -15.24 2.74
C HIS A 166 7.93 -13.88 3.36
N THR A 167 6.91 -13.11 3.71
CA THR A 167 7.02 -11.77 4.35
C THR A 167 8.02 -10.83 3.66
N ARG A 168 8.20 -10.95 2.33
CA ARG A 168 9.17 -10.19 1.55
C ARG A 168 8.46 -9.22 0.61
N HIS A 169 8.81 -7.94 0.71
CA HIS A 169 8.45 -6.89 -0.25
C HIS A 169 9.70 -6.49 -1.03
N VAL A 170 9.61 -6.50 -2.35
CA VAL A 170 10.71 -6.09 -3.25
C VAL A 170 10.20 -4.90 -4.04
N PRO A 171 10.79 -3.70 -3.89
CA PRO A 171 10.50 -2.57 -4.76
C PRO A 171 10.90 -2.89 -6.20
N LEU A 172 10.00 -2.67 -7.14
CA LEU A 172 10.27 -2.80 -8.58
C LEU A 172 10.51 -1.45 -9.25
N GLY A 173 10.01 -0.37 -8.65
CA GLY A 173 10.21 1.01 -9.08
C GLY A 173 9.64 1.97 -8.06
N SER A 174 10.22 3.18 -7.96
CA SER A 174 9.73 4.29 -7.15
C SER A 174 9.78 5.56 -7.97
N TRP A 175 8.76 6.40 -7.84
CA TRP A 175 8.63 7.63 -8.61
C TRP A 175 8.34 8.80 -7.69
N PRO A 176 9.08 9.91 -7.83
CA PRO A 176 8.86 11.10 -7.03
C PRO A 176 7.57 11.82 -7.45
N LEU A 177 6.93 12.43 -6.47
CA LEU A 177 5.84 13.38 -6.66
C LEU A 177 6.47 14.77 -6.76
N THR A 178 6.73 15.24 -7.99
CA THR A 178 7.49 16.49 -8.21
C THR A 178 6.61 17.70 -8.47
N GLY A 179 5.29 17.48 -8.58
CA GLY A 179 4.40 18.52 -9.12
C GLY A 179 4.55 18.66 -10.64
N GLY A 180 3.50 19.05 -11.28
CA GLY A 180 3.54 19.33 -12.70
C GLY A 180 2.60 18.44 -13.51
N ASN A 181 1.57 19.10 -14.03
CA ASN A 181 0.87 18.60 -15.20
C ASN A 181 1.83 18.84 -16.38
N PRO A 182 2.33 17.81 -17.11
CA PRO A 182 3.16 18.04 -18.29
C PRO A 182 2.51 18.96 -19.31
N ASP A 183 1.17 19.05 -19.32
CA ASP A 183 0.40 19.93 -20.21
C ASP A 183 0.45 21.41 -19.81
N GLN A 184 0.95 21.76 -18.63
CA GLN A 184 1.02 23.15 -18.19
C GLN A 184 2.23 23.91 -18.77
N TYR A 185 3.22 23.19 -19.32
CA TYR A 185 4.41 23.77 -19.96
C TYR A 185 4.37 23.76 -21.49
N ALA A 186 3.32 23.22 -22.09
CA ALA A 186 3.16 23.17 -23.55
C ALA A 186 2.55 24.46 -24.14
N LEU A 187 2.30 25.48 -23.34
CA LEU A 187 1.69 26.77 -23.76
C LEU A 187 2.58 28.01 -23.51
N LEU A 188 3.91 27.85 -23.45
CA LEU A 188 4.83 28.96 -23.43
C LEU A 188 5.71 28.95 -24.69
#